data_9e324258b17c0a656a8cde02032f3418
#
_entry.id   9e324258b17c0a656a8cde02032f3418
#
_cell.length_a   1.000
_cell.length_b   1.000
_cell.length_c   1.000
_cell.angle_alpha   90.00
_cell.angle_beta   90.00
_cell.angle_gamma   90.00
#
_symmetry.space_group_name_H-M   'P 1'
#
loop_
_entity.id
_entity.type
_entity.pdbx_description
1 polymer ?
#
loop_
_entity_poly.entity_id
_entity_poly.type
_entity_poly.pdbx_seq_one_letter_code
_entity_poly.pdbx_strand_id
1 'polypeptide(L)'
;MGVLLAFALLVILMYKKVPILVAAPVCAALMALLSGLNVLGTLTGDYMDAMVGFIKSYFILFLICAIFGRIMDVSGAAYSIGNWLGSRLGARYAIWGVSVAAFVLTYGGVSCFVLVFAIYPIALVLFKEANISRKLIPGAIAAGAFTAPNILWGSPGLCNVIPTTYLGTTVKAAPLVSVICSIFFYLSANIYLI
;
A
#
# COMPACT_ATOMS: atom_id res chain seq x y z
N MET A 1 6.32 -23.04 11.00
CA MET A 1 6.90 -22.34 12.17
C MET A 1 7.94 -21.30 11.77
N GLY A 2 8.90 -21.62 10.88
CA GLY A 2 9.96 -20.67 10.47
C GLY A 2 9.47 -19.34 9.91
N VAL A 3 8.43 -19.39 9.06
CA VAL A 3 7.82 -18.17 8.46
C VAL A 3 7.27 -17.23 9.53
N LEU A 4 6.56 -17.77 10.51
CA LEU A 4 5.98 -16.97 11.60
C LEU A 4 7.05 -16.30 12.46
N LEU A 5 8.14 -17.03 12.76
CA LEU A 5 9.27 -16.50 13.53
C LEU A 5 10.02 -15.41 12.73
N ALA A 6 10.24 -15.61 11.43
CA ALA A 6 10.87 -14.61 10.57
C ALA A 6 10.01 -13.34 10.46
N PHE A 7 8.69 -13.50 10.38
CA PHE A 7 7.77 -12.37 10.34
C PHE A 7 7.72 -11.62 11.68
N ALA A 8 7.69 -12.35 12.80
CA ALA A 8 7.75 -11.74 14.12
C ALA A 8 9.07 -10.96 14.32
N LEU A 9 10.20 -11.53 13.89
CA LEU A 9 11.49 -10.84 13.90
C LEU A 9 11.46 -9.56 13.06
N LEU A 10 10.88 -9.62 11.85
CA LEU A 10 10.74 -8.45 10.98
C LEU A 10 10.00 -7.32 11.70
N VAL A 11 8.87 -7.64 12.32
CA VAL A 11 8.07 -6.66 13.08
C VAL A 11 8.89 -6.06 14.22
N ILE A 12 9.60 -6.88 14.99
CA ILE A 12 10.46 -6.42 16.11
C ILE A 12 11.57 -5.49 15.59
N LEU A 13 12.25 -5.85 14.50
CA LEU A 13 13.31 -5.04 13.90
C LEU A 13 12.78 -3.68 13.39
N MET A 14 11.58 -3.68 12.80
CA MET A 14 10.92 -2.45 12.37
C MET A 14 10.56 -1.54 13.55
N TYR A 15 10.08 -2.10 14.66
CA TYR A 15 9.85 -1.33 15.91
C TYR A 15 11.16 -0.75 16.47
N LYS A 16 12.28 -1.46 16.33
CA LYS A 16 13.62 -0.96 16.70
C LYS A 16 14.20 0.05 15.69
N LYS A 17 13.41 0.47 14.68
CA LYS A 17 13.84 1.43 13.64
C LYS A 17 15.02 0.94 12.79
N VAL A 18 15.23 -0.35 12.69
CA VAL A 18 16.23 -0.92 11.78
C VAL A 18 15.74 -0.72 10.34
N PRO A 19 16.59 -0.21 9.43
CA PRO A 19 16.22 -0.05 8.03
C PRO A 19 15.77 -1.37 7.41
N ILE A 20 14.71 -1.33 6.62
CA ILE A 20 14.12 -2.53 6.01
C ILE A 20 15.11 -3.27 5.10
N LEU A 21 16.05 -2.52 4.46
CA LEU A 21 17.13 -3.08 3.64
C LEU A 21 18.06 -4.03 4.42
N VAL A 22 18.18 -3.83 5.73
CA VAL A 22 18.95 -4.72 6.61
C VAL A 22 18.04 -5.77 7.25
N ALA A 23 16.84 -5.37 7.66
CA ALA A 23 15.90 -6.26 8.32
C ALA A 23 15.45 -7.43 7.41
N ALA A 24 15.19 -7.16 6.12
CA ALA A 24 14.71 -8.17 5.17
C ALA A 24 15.72 -9.32 4.95
N PRO A 25 17.01 -9.07 4.61
CA PRO A 25 17.98 -10.15 4.46
C PRO A 25 18.24 -10.90 5.78
N VAL A 26 18.21 -10.24 6.92
CA VAL A 26 18.35 -10.90 8.23
C VAL A 26 17.18 -11.89 8.47
N CYS A 27 15.95 -11.48 8.17
CA CYS A 27 14.79 -12.36 8.28
C CYS A 27 14.84 -13.51 7.27
N ALA A 28 15.31 -13.27 6.05
CA ALA A 28 15.52 -14.30 5.04
C ALA A 28 16.59 -15.31 5.48
N ALA A 29 17.71 -14.85 6.06
CA ALA A 29 18.75 -15.71 6.63
C ALA A 29 18.21 -16.58 7.78
N LEU A 30 17.43 -16.00 8.69
CA LEU A 30 16.78 -16.75 9.76
C LEU A 30 15.85 -17.83 9.20
N MET A 31 15.08 -17.49 8.19
CA MET A 31 14.16 -18.45 7.56
C MET A 31 14.91 -19.60 6.90
N ALA A 32 16.02 -19.32 6.20
CA ALA A 32 16.88 -20.33 5.60
C ALA A 32 17.48 -21.26 6.67
N LEU A 33 17.98 -20.71 7.78
CA LEU A 33 18.50 -21.47 8.92
C LEU A 33 17.45 -22.42 9.52
N LEU A 34 16.25 -21.89 9.79
CA LEU A 34 15.16 -22.67 10.38
C LEU A 34 14.62 -23.76 9.43
N SER A 35 14.80 -23.58 8.13
CA SER A 35 14.40 -24.54 7.10
C SER A 35 15.51 -25.55 6.74
N GLY A 36 16.68 -25.45 7.38
CA GLY A 36 17.83 -26.33 7.10
C GLY A 36 18.47 -26.09 5.74
N LEU A 37 18.23 -24.93 5.12
CA LEU A 37 18.80 -24.55 3.83
C LEU A 37 20.16 -23.89 3.99
N ASN A 38 20.97 -23.91 2.94
CA ASN A 38 22.22 -23.16 2.92
C ASN A 38 21.94 -21.66 2.87
N VAL A 39 22.23 -20.95 3.98
CA VAL A 39 21.93 -19.53 4.15
C VAL A 39 22.55 -18.69 3.04
N LEU A 40 23.81 -18.94 2.71
CA LEU A 40 24.50 -18.15 1.68
C LEU A 40 23.89 -18.42 0.29
N GLY A 41 23.61 -19.67 -0.04
CA GLY A 41 22.96 -20.04 -1.30
C GLY A 41 21.56 -19.46 -1.43
N THR A 42 20.77 -19.48 -0.38
CA THR A 42 19.41 -18.90 -0.37
C THR A 42 19.46 -17.36 -0.50
N LEU A 43 20.42 -16.69 0.17
CA LEU A 43 20.55 -15.23 0.08
C LEU A 43 21.05 -14.78 -1.29
N THR A 44 22.02 -15.49 -1.87
CA THR A 44 22.59 -15.10 -3.18
C THR A 44 21.78 -15.60 -4.38
N GLY A 45 20.96 -16.65 -4.21
CA GLY A 45 20.06 -17.17 -5.22
C GLY A 45 18.62 -16.68 -5.02
N ASP A 46 17.80 -17.47 -4.37
CA ASP A 46 16.34 -17.29 -4.28
C ASP A 46 15.92 -15.89 -3.81
N TYR A 47 16.60 -15.33 -2.81
CA TYR A 47 16.30 -13.98 -2.29
C TYR A 47 16.63 -12.91 -3.31
N MET A 48 17.79 -12.97 -3.96
CA MET A 48 18.20 -12.03 -4.99
C MET A 48 17.34 -12.16 -6.24
N ASP A 49 17.01 -13.37 -6.67
CA ASP A 49 16.15 -13.60 -7.83
C ASP A 49 14.75 -13.05 -7.61
N ALA A 50 14.19 -13.23 -6.42
CA ALA A 50 12.91 -12.65 -6.05
C ALA A 50 12.96 -11.10 -6.04
N MET A 51 14.03 -10.52 -5.48
CA MET A 51 14.22 -9.06 -5.45
C MET A 51 14.37 -8.48 -6.86
N VAL A 52 15.22 -9.09 -7.68
CA VAL A 52 15.44 -8.66 -9.07
C VAL A 52 14.16 -8.84 -9.89
N GLY A 53 13.44 -9.95 -9.71
CA GLY A 53 12.16 -10.21 -10.35
C GLY A 53 11.11 -9.13 -10.03
N PHE A 54 11.03 -8.71 -8.78
CA PHE A 54 10.16 -7.60 -8.36
C PHE A 54 10.56 -6.28 -9.02
N ILE A 55 11.84 -5.93 -8.97
CA ILE A 55 12.36 -4.71 -9.60
C ILE A 55 12.07 -4.74 -11.11
N LYS A 56 12.38 -5.84 -11.79
CA LYS A 56 12.15 -6.01 -13.23
C LYS A 56 10.68 -5.80 -13.60
N SER A 57 9.77 -6.30 -12.79
CA SER A 57 8.32 -6.22 -13.06
C SER A 57 7.76 -4.81 -12.86
N TYR A 58 8.29 -4.04 -11.91
CA TYR A 58 7.69 -2.78 -11.48
C TYR A 58 8.54 -1.54 -11.73
N PHE A 59 9.81 -1.68 -12.14
CA PHE A 59 10.74 -0.56 -12.28
C PHE A 59 10.23 0.55 -13.21
N ILE A 60 9.78 0.18 -14.42
CA ILE A 60 9.26 1.17 -15.39
C ILE A 60 8.04 1.89 -14.82
N LEU A 61 7.17 1.15 -14.13
CA LEU A 61 5.97 1.69 -13.51
C LEU A 61 6.32 2.71 -12.42
N PHE A 62 7.25 2.36 -11.53
CA PHE A 62 7.73 3.28 -10.48
C PHE A 62 8.41 4.51 -11.09
N LEU A 63 9.21 4.34 -12.14
CA LEU A 63 9.88 5.44 -12.83
C LEU A 63 8.87 6.43 -13.42
N ILE A 64 7.87 5.93 -14.15
CA ILE A 64 6.82 6.77 -14.74
C ILE A 64 6.03 7.50 -13.64
N CYS A 65 5.67 6.82 -12.56
CA CYS A 65 4.97 7.43 -11.43
C CYS A 65 5.81 8.50 -10.72
N ALA A 66 7.12 8.26 -10.55
CA ALA A 66 8.02 9.25 -9.97
C ALA A 66 8.16 10.50 -10.87
N ILE A 67 8.28 10.31 -12.18
CA ILE A 67 8.30 11.39 -13.17
C ILE A 67 6.98 12.16 -13.13
N PHE A 68 5.84 11.47 -13.14
CA PHE A 68 4.51 12.08 -13.04
C PHE A 68 4.38 12.90 -11.75
N GLY A 69 4.75 12.34 -10.61
CA GLY A 69 4.75 13.05 -9.33
C GLY A 69 5.61 14.32 -9.38
N ARG A 70 6.78 14.25 -10.01
CA ARG A 70 7.66 15.41 -10.17
C ARG A 70 7.08 16.48 -11.09
N ILE A 71 6.46 16.08 -12.20
CA ILE A 71 5.76 17.00 -13.11
C ILE A 71 4.60 17.70 -12.40
N MET A 72 3.79 16.96 -11.63
CA MET A 72 2.68 17.50 -10.86
C MET A 72 3.14 18.52 -9.80
N ASP A 73 4.29 18.29 -9.19
CA ASP A 73 4.89 19.19 -8.20
C ASP A 73 5.44 20.45 -8.86
N VAL A 74 6.28 20.32 -9.90
CA VAL A 74 6.93 21.44 -10.60
C VAL A 74 5.94 22.31 -11.36
N SER A 75 4.90 21.72 -11.96
CA SER A 75 3.84 22.45 -12.69
C SER A 75 2.87 23.19 -11.77
N GLY A 76 2.91 22.96 -10.44
CA GLY A 76 1.95 23.48 -9.51
C GLY A 76 0.56 22.84 -9.61
N ALA A 77 0.39 21.83 -10.44
CA ALA A 77 -0.89 21.14 -10.61
C ALA A 77 -1.35 20.46 -9.31
N ALA A 78 -0.43 19.82 -8.59
CA ALA A 78 -0.73 19.21 -7.29
C ALA A 78 -1.23 20.26 -6.29
N TYR A 79 -0.61 21.46 -6.27
CA TYR A 79 -1.04 22.57 -5.42
C TYR A 79 -2.45 23.07 -5.82
N SER A 80 -2.71 23.27 -7.11
CA SER A 80 -4.01 23.74 -7.59
C SER A 80 -5.14 22.77 -7.27
N ILE A 81 -4.92 21.48 -7.46
CA ILE A 81 -5.87 20.42 -7.09
C ILE A 81 -6.08 20.37 -5.57
N GLY A 82 -5.00 20.41 -4.80
CA GLY A 82 -5.05 20.40 -3.33
C GLY A 82 -5.81 21.58 -2.77
N ASN A 83 -5.53 22.78 -3.27
CA ASN A 83 -6.20 24.02 -2.85
C ASN A 83 -7.70 24.01 -3.23
N TRP A 84 -8.04 23.56 -4.43
CA TRP A 84 -9.43 23.40 -4.86
C TRP A 84 -10.19 22.41 -3.98
N LEU A 85 -9.59 21.24 -3.68
CA LEU A 85 -10.18 20.24 -2.79
C LEU A 85 -10.29 20.77 -1.35
N GLY A 86 -9.23 21.40 -0.83
CA GLY A 86 -9.19 21.97 0.52
C GLY A 86 -10.25 23.05 0.75
N SER A 87 -10.43 23.93 -0.24
CA SER A 87 -11.44 25.00 -0.18
C SER A 87 -12.89 24.47 -0.21
N ARG A 88 -13.11 23.32 -0.85
CA ARG A 88 -14.43 22.69 -0.96
C ARG A 88 -14.77 21.75 0.19
N LEU A 89 -13.80 20.95 0.62
CA LEU A 89 -14.03 19.88 1.59
C LEU A 89 -13.72 20.30 3.03
N GLY A 90 -12.92 21.36 3.22
CA GLY A 90 -12.45 21.77 4.54
C GLY A 90 -11.43 20.80 5.16
N ALA A 91 -10.77 21.24 6.23
CA ALA A 91 -9.67 20.49 6.86
C ALA A 91 -10.07 19.07 7.32
N ARG A 92 -11.27 18.95 7.87
CA ARG A 92 -11.79 17.69 8.43
C ARG A 92 -11.95 16.57 7.36
N TYR A 93 -12.17 16.97 6.11
CA TYR A 93 -12.41 16.01 5.01
C TYR A 93 -11.16 15.72 4.18
N ALA A 94 -10.01 16.31 4.49
CA ALA A 94 -8.77 16.05 3.76
C ALA A 94 -8.34 14.57 3.84
N ILE A 95 -8.46 13.96 5.01
CA ILE A 95 -8.19 12.52 5.23
C ILE A 95 -9.13 11.69 4.37
N TRP A 96 -10.43 12.00 4.40
CA TRP A 96 -11.42 11.32 3.58
C TRP A 96 -11.17 11.50 2.08
N GLY A 97 -10.80 12.69 1.64
CA GLY A 97 -10.49 12.98 0.23
C GLY A 97 -9.35 12.12 -0.29
N VAL A 98 -8.24 12.03 0.47
CA VAL A 98 -7.10 11.18 0.11
C VAL A 98 -7.49 9.69 0.15
N SER A 99 -8.23 9.27 1.17
CA SER A 99 -8.67 7.89 1.32
C SER A 99 -9.64 7.48 0.20
N VAL A 100 -10.60 8.33 -0.18
CA VAL A 100 -11.52 8.06 -1.30
C VAL A 100 -10.78 8.01 -2.63
N ALA A 101 -9.84 8.92 -2.89
CA ALA A 101 -9.03 8.89 -4.10
C ALA A 101 -8.21 7.60 -4.19
N ALA A 102 -7.60 7.18 -3.08
CA ALA A 102 -6.87 5.92 -2.99
C ALA A 102 -7.79 4.71 -3.24
N PHE A 103 -8.99 4.72 -2.66
CA PHE A 103 -9.99 3.68 -2.87
C PHE A 103 -10.38 3.54 -4.35
N VAL A 104 -10.74 4.66 -5.00
CA VAL A 104 -11.20 4.65 -6.41
C VAL A 104 -10.11 4.14 -7.33
N LEU A 105 -8.86 4.61 -7.16
CA LEU A 105 -7.75 4.20 -8.00
C LEU A 105 -7.39 2.72 -7.78
N THR A 106 -7.36 2.26 -6.53
CA THR A 106 -7.06 0.84 -6.24
C THR A 106 -8.15 -0.08 -6.75
N TYR A 107 -9.42 0.29 -6.57
CA TYR A 107 -10.55 -0.46 -7.10
C TYR A 107 -10.56 -0.48 -8.63
N GLY A 108 -10.10 0.60 -9.26
CA GLY A 108 -9.88 0.70 -10.71
C GLY A 108 -8.73 -0.16 -11.23
N GLY A 109 -8.01 -0.90 -10.37
CA GLY A 109 -6.93 -1.81 -10.75
C GLY A 109 -5.53 -1.22 -10.67
N VAL A 110 -5.38 0.00 -10.16
CA VAL A 110 -4.06 0.59 -9.93
C VAL A 110 -3.40 -0.11 -8.75
N SER A 111 -2.17 -0.61 -8.95
CA SER A 111 -1.42 -1.26 -7.87
C SER A 111 -1.21 -0.30 -6.70
N CYS A 112 -1.40 -0.80 -5.46
CA CYS A 112 -1.19 -0.02 -4.23
C CYS A 112 0.20 0.63 -4.16
N PHE A 113 1.22 -0.02 -4.71
CA PHE A 113 2.59 0.52 -4.74
C PHE A 113 2.71 1.76 -5.63
N VAL A 114 2.05 1.74 -6.78
CA VAL A 114 2.03 2.85 -7.74
C VAL A 114 1.21 4.02 -7.22
N LEU A 115 0.07 3.69 -6.63
CA LEU A 115 -0.87 4.63 -6.06
C LEU A 115 -0.23 5.57 -5.03
N VAL A 116 0.65 5.06 -4.18
CA VAL A 116 1.35 5.88 -3.19
C VAL A 116 2.10 7.03 -3.86
N PHE A 117 2.80 6.76 -4.95
CA PHE A 117 3.57 7.79 -5.67
C PHE A 117 2.65 8.79 -6.39
N ALA A 118 1.52 8.34 -6.90
CA ALA A 118 0.56 9.20 -7.59
C ALA A 118 -0.21 10.13 -6.64
N ILE A 119 -0.66 9.62 -5.48
CA ILE A 119 -1.48 10.37 -4.53
C ILE A 119 -0.63 11.22 -3.57
N TYR A 120 0.58 10.79 -3.24
CA TYR A 120 1.40 11.44 -2.22
C TYR A 120 1.62 12.94 -2.46
N PRO A 121 1.95 13.44 -3.67
CA PRO A 121 2.10 14.88 -3.93
C PRO A 121 0.80 15.66 -3.64
N ILE A 122 -0.33 15.11 -4.07
CA ILE A 122 -1.64 15.71 -3.86
C ILE A 122 -2.01 15.72 -2.37
N ALA A 123 -1.77 14.59 -1.69
CA ALA A 123 -2.01 14.46 -0.25
C ALA A 123 -1.17 15.44 0.58
N LEU A 124 0.10 15.68 0.20
CA LEU A 124 0.97 16.64 0.87
C LEU A 124 0.38 18.05 0.86
N VAL A 125 -0.12 18.50 -0.29
CA VAL A 125 -0.71 19.83 -0.42
C VAL A 125 -2.01 19.89 0.37
N LEU A 126 -2.89 18.91 0.22
CA LEU A 126 -4.18 18.86 0.90
C LEU A 126 -4.02 18.86 2.42
N PHE A 127 -3.09 18.08 2.97
CA PHE A 127 -2.83 18.04 4.40
C PHE A 127 -2.19 19.34 4.94
N LYS A 128 -1.37 20.00 4.11
CA LYS A 128 -0.79 21.30 4.43
C LYS A 128 -1.88 22.37 4.53
N GLU A 129 -2.77 22.46 3.54
CA GLU A 129 -3.91 23.40 3.54
C GLU A 129 -4.89 23.13 4.69
N ALA A 130 -5.08 21.86 5.01
CA ALA A 130 -5.93 21.43 6.12
C ALA A 130 -5.28 21.57 7.51
N ASN A 131 -4.00 21.99 7.58
CA ASN A 131 -3.21 22.05 8.82
C ASN A 131 -3.17 20.70 9.58
N ILE A 132 -3.15 19.59 8.85
CA ILE A 132 -3.08 18.22 9.39
C ILE A 132 -1.64 17.73 9.33
N SER A 133 -1.24 16.92 10.33
CA SER A 133 0.10 16.33 10.36
C SER A 133 0.36 15.44 9.14
N ARG A 134 1.47 15.68 8.44
CA ARG A 134 1.93 14.86 7.31
C ARG A 134 2.16 13.39 7.67
N LYS A 135 2.35 13.09 8.95
CA LYS A 135 2.53 11.72 9.46
C LYS A 135 1.29 10.85 9.25
N LEU A 136 0.11 11.47 9.06
CA LEU A 136 -1.14 10.75 8.80
C LEU A 136 -1.37 10.42 7.31
N ILE A 137 -0.58 10.98 6.38
CA ILE A 137 -0.70 10.71 4.95
C ILE A 137 -0.59 9.21 4.63
N PRO A 138 0.43 8.48 5.10
CA PRO A 138 0.50 7.03 4.84
C PRO A 138 -0.71 6.27 5.38
N GLY A 139 -1.23 6.68 6.55
CA GLY A 139 -2.45 6.11 7.13
C GLY A 139 -3.68 6.35 6.26
N ALA A 140 -3.87 7.55 5.75
CA ALA A 140 -5.00 7.90 4.88
C ALA A 140 -4.95 7.15 3.54
N ILE A 141 -3.76 7.04 2.94
CA ILE A 141 -3.55 6.24 1.72
C ILE A 141 -3.82 4.76 2.01
N ALA A 142 -3.29 4.22 3.11
CA ALA A 142 -3.49 2.84 3.51
C ALA A 142 -4.97 2.52 3.80
N ALA A 143 -5.68 3.42 4.48
CA ALA A 143 -7.12 3.29 4.72
C ALA A 143 -7.92 3.22 3.41
N GLY A 144 -7.52 3.95 2.37
CA GLY A 144 -8.16 3.88 1.06
C GLY A 144 -7.75 2.65 0.24
N ALA A 145 -6.46 2.35 0.19
CA ALA A 145 -5.91 1.36 -0.74
C ALA A 145 -5.97 -0.09 -0.23
N PHE A 146 -5.79 -0.29 1.08
CA PHE A 146 -5.62 -1.65 1.63
C PHE A 146 -6.85 -2.20 2.36
N THR A 147 -7.86 -1.37 2.64
CA THR A 147 -9.08 -1.83 3.31
C THR A 147 -10.13 -2.29 2.29
N ALA A 148 -11.07 -1.44 1.97
CA ALA A 148 -12.20 -1.76 1.13
C ALA A 148 -11.86 -2.32 -0.25
N PRO A 149 -10.89 -1.80 -1.04
CA PRO A 149 -10.65 -2.32 -2.39
C PRO A 149 -10.17 -3.76 -2.41
N ASN A 150 -9.49 -4.21 -1.36
CA ASN A 150 -8.99 -5.59 -1.27
C ASN A 150 -10.04 -6.59 -0.76
N ILE A 151 -11.15 -6.10 -0.20
CA ILE A 151 -12.24 -6.93 0.32
C ILE A 151 -13.46 -6.84 -0.59
N LEU A 152 -13.63 -5.69 -1.27
CA LEU A 152 -14.85 -5.41 -2.03
C LEU A 152 -15.01 -6.36 -3.20
N TRP A 153 -16.24 -6.80 -3.37
CA TRP A 153 -16.71 -7.67 -4.43
C TRP A 153 -16.26 -7.20 -5.83
N GLY A 154 -15.70 -8.11 -6.61
CA GLY A 154 -15.29 -7.84 -7.98
C GLY A 154 -14.01 -7.02 -8.15
N SER A 155 -13.30 -6.69 -7.07
CA SER A 155 -12.02 -5.98 -7.15
C SER A 155 -10.95 -6.83 -7.85
N PRO A 156 -10.16 -6.26 -8.78
CA PRO A 156 -9.04 -6.94 -9.44
C PRO A 156 -7.81 -7.08 -8.54
N GLY A 157 -7.90 -6.71 -7.27
CA GLY A 157 -6.81 -6.80 -6.31
C GLY A 157 -6.30 -8.23 -6.12
N LEU A 158 -4.99 -8.37 -5.88
CA LEU A 158 -4.34 -9.67 -5.69
C LEU A 158 -4.99 -10.50 -4.58
N CYS A 159 -5.47 -9.86 -3.51
CA CYS A 159 -6.16 -10.53 -2.41
C CYS A 159 -7.45 -11.22 -2.83
N ASN A 160 -8.11 -10.73 -3.88
CA ASN A 160 -9.33 -11.34 -4.43
C ASN A 160 -9.03 -12.33 -5.57
N VAL A 161 -7.95 -12.12 -6.32
CA VAL A 161 -7.59 -12.96 -7.46
C VAL A 161 -6.87 -14.24 -7.04
N ILE A 162 -5.93 -14.17 -6.08
CA ILE A 162 -5.17 -15.34 -5.63
C ILE A 162 -6.09 -16.48 -5.13
N PRO A 163 -7.10 -16.25 -4.28
CA PRO A 163 -8.00 -17.32 -3.84
C PRO A 163 -8.75 -18.01 -4.96
N THR A 164 -9.04 -17.33 -6.08
CA THR A 164 -9.73 -17.94 -7.21
C THR A 164 -8.92 -19.06 -7.84
N THR A 165 -7.59 -18.89 -7.88
CA THR A 165 -6.66 -19.87 -8.46
C THR A 165 -6.56 -21.13 -7.61
N TYR A 166 -6.55 -20.99 -6.27
CA TYR A 166 -6.34 -22.11 -5.35
C TYR A 166 -7.63 -22.76 -4.86
N LEU A 167 -8.71 -21.99 -4.74
CA LEU A 167 -9.99 -22.45 -4.18
C LEU A 167 -11.07 -22.69 -5.24
N GLY A 168 -10.79 -22.40 -6.51
CA GLY A 168 -11.77 -22.55 -7.59
C GLY A 168 -12.99 -21.63 -7.46
N THR A 169 -12.89 -20.58 -6.62
CA THR A 169 -13.96 -19.59 -6.42
C THR A 169 -13.89 -18.51 -7.50
N THR A 170 -14.91 -17.67 -7.57
CA THR A 170 -14.91 -16.50 -8.47
C THR A 170 -14.58 -15.24 -7.69
N VAL A 171 -14.01 -14.22 -8.36
CA VAL A 171 -13.78 -12.89 -7.78
C VAL A 171 -15.07 -12.24 -7.27
N LYS A 172 -16.21 -12.76 -7.72
CA LYS A 172 -17.55 -12.31 -7.33
C LYS A 172 -18.19 -13.15 -6.22
N ALA A 173 -17.41 -13.99 -5.53
CA ALA A 173 -17.94 -14.80 -4.42
C ALA A 173 -18.34 -13.91 -3.23
N ALA A 174 -19.39 -14.34 -2.51
CA ALA A 174 -19.87 -13.73 -1.28
C ALA A 174 -20.11 -12.20 -1.33
N PRO A 175 -20.93 -11.67 -2.24
CA PRO A 175 -21.04 -10.22 -2.47
C PRO A 175 -21.55 -9.46 -1.23
N LEU A 176 -22.53 -9.97 -0.50
CA LEU A 176 -23.10 -9.30 0.68
C LEU A 176 -22.07 -9.16 1.81
N VAL A 177 -21.38 -10.25 2.13
CA VAL A 177 -20.35 -10.23 3.20
C VAL A 177 -19.21 -9.30 2.81
N SER A 178 -18.77 -9.35 1.56
CA SER A 178 -17.72 -8.51 1.01
C SER A 178 -18.05 -7.01 1.13
N VAL A 179 -19.27 -6.60 0.76
CA VAL A 179 -19.72 -5.21 0.86
C VAL A 179 -19.81 -4.76 2.32
N ILE A 180 -20.41 -5.55 3.20
CA ILE A 180 -20.56 -5.22 4.62
C ILE A 180 -19.16 -5.06 5.27
N CYS A 181 -18.27 -6.02 5.06
CA CYS A 181 -16.91 -5.97 5.59
C CYS A 181 -16.12 -4.77 5.02
N SER A 182 -16.25 -4.49 3.72
CA SER A 182 -15.58 -3.34 3.09
C SER A 182 -16.01 -2.03 3.72
N ILE A 183 -17.30 -1.81 3.89
CA ILE A 183 -17.85 -0.61 4.51
C ILE A 183 -17.35 -0.50 5.96
N PHE A 184 -17.44 -1.58 6.72
CA PHE A 184 -17.02 -1.59 8.13
C PHE A 184 -15.54 -1.25 8.28
N PHE A 185 -14.65 -1.94 7.55
CA PHE A 185 -13.20 -1.68 7.64
C PHE A 185 -12.82 -0.31 7.11
N TYR A 186 -13.44 0.15 6.02
CA TYR A 186 -13.17 1.47 5.46
C TYR A 186 -13.58 2.59 6.42
N LEU A 187 -14.77 2.51 6.99
CA LEU A 187 -15.26 3.51 7.95
C LEU A 187 -14.43 3.50 9.23
N SER A 188 -14.16 2.32 9.81
CA SER A 188 -13.38 2.20 11.04
C SER A 188 -11.95 2.75 10.88
N ALA A 189 -11.29 2.46 9.76
CA ALA A 189 -9.95 2.99 9.46
C ALA A 189 -9.95 4.52 9.34
N ASN A 190 -10.91 5.10 8.62
CA ASN A 190 -10.99 6.55 8.47
C ASN A 190 -11.39 7.27 9.77
N ILE A 191 -12.31 6.70 10.56
CA ILE A 191 -12.69 7.25 11.87
C ILE A 191 -11.51 7.23 12.84
N TYR A 192 -10.70 6.18 12.81
CA TYR A 192 -9.49 6.09 13.65
C TYR A 192 -8.45 7.15 13.33
N LEU A 193 -8.39 7.64 12.08
CA LEU A 193 -7.42 8.64 11.63
C LEU A 193 -7.86 10.10 11.90
N ILE A 194 -9.12 10.32 12.25
CA ILE A 194 -9.67 11.64 12.54
C ILE A 194 -9.53 11.98 14.02
#